data_adf5533fe000c174c3efe2ab2c2398cf
#
_entry.id   adf5533fe000c174c3efe2ab2c2398cf
#
_cell.length_a   1.000
_cell.length_b   1.000
_cell.length_c   1.000
_cell.angle_alpha   90.00
_cell.angle_beta   90.00
_cell.angle_gamma   90.00
#
_symmetry.space_group_name_H-M   'P 1'
#
loop_
_entity.id
_entity.type
_entity.pdbx_description
1 polymer ?
#
loop_
_entity_poly.entity_id
_entity_poly.type
_entity_poly.pdbx_seq_one_letter_code
_entity_poly.pdbx_strand_id
1 'polypeptide(L)'
;MKKIYTICAIILVIGIGSGIYYFTEYRQSKMTFPEDVTLQTHTGEDFAFANLPKKIRLVEFMYTHCPDICPNTTYQMQQLRDQLVKDKVFGNKIEFLTVSFDPARDTQQVLQNYAKTFEIDKRNGWFLVSGENSAVKELADSFNFQFRDPGTGEFIHSSATYLLDEENKVIEVFGMGEKDFKQKEVYKTIMKQL
;
A
#
# COMPACT_ATOMS: atom_id res chain seq x y z
N MET A 1 13.01 18.86 46.21
CA MET A 1 11.90 18.11 45.64
C MET A 1 11.39 18.74 44.31
N LYS A 2 11.05 20.02 44.21
CA LYS A 2 10.54 20.65 42.94
C LYS A 2 11.49 20.40 41.74
N LYS A 3 12.82 20.53 41.88
CA LYS A 3 13.78 20.31 40.77
C LYS A 3 13.74 18.87 40.22
N ILE A 4 13.56 17.88 41.09
CA ILE A 4 13.47 16.46 40.67
C ILE A 4 12.20 16.24 39.86
N TYR A 5 11.05 16.74 40.30
CA TYR A 5 9.80 16.65 39.53
C TYR A 5 9.91 17.31 38.15
N THR A 6 10.59 18.47 38.07
CA THR A 6 10.82 19.15 36.80
C THR A 6 11.67 18.32 35.86
N ILE A 7 12.76 17.69 36.35
CA ILE A 7 13.65 16.83 35.57
C ILE A 7 12.86 15.60 35.09
N CYS A 8 12.10 14.93 35.97
CA CYS A 8 11.26 13.78 35.60
C CYS A 8 10.21 14.15 34.54
N ALA A 9 9.57 15.32 34.66
CA ALA A 9 8.60 15.80 33.67
C ALA A 9 9.25 16.02 32.29
N ILE A 10 10.45 16.61 32.24
CA ILE A 10 11.19 16.84 30.99
C ILE A 10 11.55 15.49 30.34
N ILE A 11 12.07 14.54 31.11
CA ILE A 11 12.42 13.19 30.60
C ILE A 11 11.17 12.50 30.04
N LEU A 12 10.04 12.60 30.72
CA LEU A 12 8.77 12.04 30.27
C LEU A 12 8.32 12.63 28.93
N VAL A 13 8.36 13.96 28.80
CA VAL A 13 7.97 14.66 27.55
C VAL A 13 8.90 14.27 26.40
N ILE A 14 10.22 14.21 26.65
CA ILE A 14 11.18 13.76 25.62
C ILE A 14 10.92 12.30 25.24
N GLY A 15 10.67 11.43 26.20
CA GLY A 15 10.38 10.01 25.95
C GLY A 15 9.10 9.83 25.11
N ILE A 16 8.03 10.55 25.45
CA ILE A 16 6.77 10.52 24.69
C ILE A 16 7.00 11.08 23.29
N GLY A 17 7.64 12.24 23.16
CA GLY A 17 7.93 12.87 21.87
C GLY A 17 8.80 12.00 20.97
N SER A 18 9.85 11.38 21.52
CA SER A 18 10.70 10.42 20.79
C SER A 18 9.92 9.17 20.38
N GLY A 19 9.04 8.67 21.23
CA GLY A 19 8.17 7.54 20.91
C GLY A 19 7.22 7.86 19.78
N ILE A 20 6.54 9.00 19.83
CA ILE A 20 5.64 9.44 18.75
C ILE A 20 6.42 9.57 17.45
N TYR A 21 7.54 10.31 17.44
CA TYR A 21 8.39 10.46 16.26
C TYR A 21 8.85 9.11 15.67
N TYR A 22 9.26 8.16 16.52
CA TYR A 22 9.68 6.83 16.08
C TYR A 22 8.55 6.08 15.39
N PHE A 23 7.34 6.09 15.94
CA PHE A 23 6.22 5.32 15.39
C PHE A 23 5.55 5.98 14.19
N THR A 24 5.50 7.32 14.12
CA THR A 24 4.82 8.04 13.02
C THR A 24 5.74 8.28 11.82
N GLU A 25 6.96 8.74 12.05
CA GLU A 25 7.85 9.19 10.96
C GLU A 25 8.96 8.19 10.66
N TYR A 26 9.75 7.83 11.70
CA TYR A 26 10.95 7.02 11.48
C TYR A 26 10.63 5.61 10.98
N ARG A 27 9.63 4.96 11.56
CA ARG A 27 9.22 3.60 11.15
C ARG A 27 8.65 3.58 9.73
N GLN A 28 7.84 4.57 9.37
CA GLN A 28 7.27 4.67 8.02
C GLN A 28 8.35 4.94 6.97
N SER A 29 9.33 5.82 7.25
CA SER A 29 10.43 6.12 6.33
C SER A 29 11.36 4.92 6.02
N LYS A 30 11.24 3.81 6.77
CA LYS A 30 11.96 2.56 6.53
C LYS A 30 11.19 1.58 5.65
N MET A 31 9.90 1.83 5.41
CA MET A 31 9.10 1.02 4.51
C MET A 31 9.39 1.43 3.08
N THR A 32 9.90 0.49 2.30
CA THR A 32 10.23 0.67 0.89
C THR A 32 10.15 -0.67 0.16
N PHE A 33 10.18 -0.66 -1.15
CA PHE A 33 10.23 -1.89 -1.93
C PHE A 33 11.57 -2.62 -1.74
N PRO A 34 11.56 -3.95 -1.57
CA PRO A 34 12.77 -4.77 -1.64
C PRO A 34 13.25 -4.84 -3.10
N GLU A 35 14.55 -4.61 -3.32
CA GLU A 35 15.10 -4.57 -4.69
C GLU A 35 15.18 -5.96 -5.33
N ASP A 36 15.34 -7.01 -4.52
CA ASP A 36 15.54 -8.39 -4.99
C ASP A 36 14.23 -9.13 -5.27
N VAL A 37 13.07 -8.52 -5.01
CA VAL A 37 11.77 -9.13 -5.25
C VAL A 37 11.31 -8.85 -6.68
N THR A 38 10.86 -9.91 -7.34
CA THR A 38 10.16 -9.86 -8.62
C THR A 38 8.83 -10.59 -8.48
N LEU A 39 7.76 -9.94 -8.89
CA LEU A 39 6.41 -10.51 -8.99
C LEU A 39 6.00 -10.60 -10.45
N GLN A 40 4.81 -11.11 -10.72
CA GLN A 40 4.23 -11.15 -12.06
C GLN A 40 2.96 -10.33 -12.11
N THR A 41 2.78 -9.59 -13.19
CA THR A 41 1.52 -8.90 -13.45
C THR A 41 0.41 -9.91 -13.78
N HIS A 42 -0.84 -9.49 -13.64
CA HIS A 42 -2.00 -10.28 -14.07
C HIS A 42 -1.95 -10.69 -15.57
N THR A 43 -1.09 -10.04 -16.36
CA THR A 43 -0.85 -10.40 -17.78
C THR A 43 0.32 -11.37 -17.96
N GLY A 44 1.00 -11.79 -16.88
CA GLY A 44 2.10 -12.75 -16.89
C GLY A 44 3.47 -12.16 -17.18
N GLU A 45 3.60 -10.84 -17.14
CA GLU A 45 4.89 -10.16 -17.31
C GLU A 45 5.57 -9.96 -15.96
N ASP A 46 6.89 -10.06 -15.94
CA ASP A 46 7.67 -9.80 -14.73
C ASP A 46 7.56 -8.34 -14.31
N PHE A 47 7.39 -8.14 -13.02
CA PHE A 47 7.37 -6.84 -12.36
C PHE A 47 8.45 -6.81 -11.29
N ALA A 48 9.57 -6.20 -11.63
CA ALA A 48 10.71 -6.02 -10.72
C ALA A 48 10.62 -4.68 -10.01
N PHE A 49 10.93 -4.65 -8.72
CA PHE A 49 10.94 -3.43 -7.91
C PHE A 49 12.24 -2.65 -8.05
N ALA A 50 13.33 -3.28 -8.51
CA ALA A 50 14.56 -2.60 -8.84
C ALA A 50 14.35 -1.59 -10.00
N ASN A 51 14.88 -0.40 -9.85
CA ASN A 51 14.88 0.63 -10.89
C ASN A 51 13.48 1.08 -11.38
N LEU A 52 12.49 1.08 -10.50
CA LEU A 52 11.18 1.66 -10.82
C LEU A 52 11.33 3.15 -11.21
N PRO A 53 10.55 3.65 -12.19
CA PRO A 53 10.57 5.06 -12.54
C PRO A 53 10.18 5.92 -11.34
N LYS A 54 10.75 7.12 -11.25
CA LYS A 54 10.44 8.09 -10.19
C LYS A 54 9.02 8.59 -10.34
N LYS A 55 8.12 8.04 -9.55
CA LYS A 55 6.68 8.39 -9.49
C LYS A 55 6.17 8.16 -8.09
N ILE A 56 5.15 8.91 -7.72
CA ILE A 56 4.35 8.63 -6.52
C ILE A 56 3.61 7.32 -6.73
N ARG A 57 3.46 6.50 -5.69
CA ARG A 57 2.75 5.22 -5.77
C ARG A 57 1.76 5.04 -4.65
N LEU A 58 0.55 4.61 -5.01
CA LEU A 58 -0.44 4.12 -4.06
C LEU A 58 -0.45 2.60 -4.10
N VAL A 59 -0.12 1.95 -2.98
CA VAL A 59 0.03 0.50 -2.87
C VAL A 59 -1.08 -0.08 -2.00
N GLU A 60 -1.76 -1.08 -2.52
CA GLU A 60 -2.78 -1.88 -1.84
C GLU A 60 -2.35 -3.34 -1.80
N PHE A 61 -2.50 -3.99 -0.64
CA PHE A 61 -2.43 -5.45 -0.52
C PHE A 61 -3.84 -6.02 -0.41
N MET A 62 -4.17 -7.01 -1.25
CA MET A 62 -5.50 -7.60 -1.29
C MET A 62 -5.47 -9.09 -1.60
N TYR A 63 -6.61 -9.76 -1.53
CA TYR A 63 -6.88 -11.06 -2.13
C TYR A 63 -8.30 -11.07 -2.72
N THR A 64 -8.50 -11.80 -3.83
CA THR A 64 -9.76 -11.72 -4.59
C THR A 64 -10.96 -12.29 -3.86
N HIS A 65 -10.74 -13.23 -2.93
CA HIS A 65 -11.79 -13.86 -2.14
C HIS A 65 -12.17 -13.05 -0.88
N CYS A 66 -11.63 -11.85 -0.70
CA CYS A 66 -12.03 -10.95 0.37
C CYS A 66 -13.49 -10.50 0.17
N PRO A 67 -14.37 -10.70 1.16
CA PRO A 67 -15.81 -10.45 0.98
C PRO A 67 -16.18 -8.96 1.06
N ASP A 68 -15.31 -8.10 1.61
CA ASP A 68 -15.70 -6.73 1.97
C ASP A 68 -14.60 -5.69 1.68
N ILE A 69 -13.58 -5.58 2.53
CA ILE A 69 -12.70 -4.40 2.53
C ILE A 69 -11.83 -4.27 1.28
N CYS A 70 -11.34 -5.38 0.68
CA CYS A 70 -10.51 -5.33 -0.51
C CYS A 70 -11.29 -4.81 -1.73
N PRO A 71 -12.44 -5.40 -2.15
CA PRO A 71 -13.16 -4.88 -3.31
C PRO A 71 -13.68 -3.45 -3.09
N ASN A 72 -14.05 -3.08 -1.87
CA ASN A 72 -14.44 -1.71 -1.55
C ASN A 72 -13.28 -0.72 -1.69
N THR A 73 -12.06 -1.09 -1.25
CA THR A 73 -10.87 -0.25 -1.42
C THR A 73 -10.51 -0.11 -2.90
N THR A 74 -10.44 -1.23 -3.64
CA THR A 74 -10.12 -1.22 -5.07
C THR A 74 -11.13 -0.39 -5.85
N TYR A 75 -12.43 -0.44 -5.52
CA TYR A 75 -13.45 0.40 -6.14
C TYR A 75 -13.23 1.89 -5.86
N GLN A 76 -12.89 2.27 -4.64
CA GLN A 76 -12.57 3.65 -4.32
C GLN A 76 -11.27 4.12 -5.00
N MET A 77 -10.28 3.23 -5.15
CA MET A 77 -9.09 3.50 -5.95
C MET A 77 -9.43 3.70 -7.42
N GLN A 78 -10.39 2.94 -7.99
CA GLN A 78 -10.88 3.16 -9.36
C GLN A 78 -11.45 4.57 -9.51
N GLN A 79 -12.30 5.01 -8.59
CA GLN A 79 -12.85 6.37 -8.62
C GLN A 79 -11.75 7.45 -8.45
N LEU A 80 -10.76 7.19 -7.59
CA LEU A 80 -9.62 8.08 -7.40
C LEU A 80 -8.78 8.18 -8.68
N ARG A 81 -8.50 7.04 -9.34
CA ARG A 81 -7.83 6.98 -10.65
C ARG A 81 -8.54 7.86 -11.67
N ASP A 82 -9.87 7.74 -11.78
CA ASP A 82 -10.66 8.51 -12.75
C ASP A 82 -10.53 10.02 -12.54
N GLN A 83 -10.45 10.45 -11.29
CA GLN A 83 -10.18 11.85 -10.96
C GLN A 83 -8.76 12.27 -11.36
N LEU A 84 -7.74 11.48 -11.00
CA LEU A 84 -6.33 11.75 -11.33
C LEU A 84 -6.06 11.71 -12.85
N VAL A 85 -6.83 10.92 -13.61
CA VAL A 85 -6.80 10.91 -15.09
C VAL A 85 -7.32 12.23 -15.64
N LYS A 86 -8.43 12.77 -15.09
CA LYS A 86 -8.96 14.10 -15.49
C LYS A 86 -7.96 15.21 -15.23
N ASP A 87 -7.19 15.08 -14.13
CA ASP A 87 -6.13 16.02 -13.75
C ASP A 87 -4.83 15.80 -14.55
N LYS A 88 -4.77 14.77 -15.44
CA LYS A 88 -3.65 14.42 -16.32
C LYS A 88 -2.35 14.02 -15.56
N VAL A 89 -2.49 13.54 -14.34
CA VAL A 89 -1.35 13.14 -13.49
C VAL A 89 -1.20 11.62 -13.38
N PHE A 90 -2.30 10.86 -13.55
CA PHE A 90 -2.27 9.40 -13.48
C PHE A 90 -1.46 8.78 -14.63
N GLY A 91 -0.64 7.78 -14.31
CA GLY A 91 0.29 7.12 -15.22
C GLY A 91 1.57 7.92 -15.49
N ASN A 92 1.52 9.24 -15.41
CA ASN A 92 2.66 10.12 -15.63
C ASN A 92 3.43 10.44 -14.34
N LYS A 93 2.72 10.90 -13.31
CA LYS A 93 3.25 11.34 -12.01
C LYS A 93 2.95 10.37 -10.90
N ILE A 94 1.83 9.68 -10.98
CA ILE A 94 1.36 8.71 -9.99
C ILE A 94 0.95 7.41 -10.66
N GLU A 95 1.26 6.30 -10.01
CA GLU A 95 0.89 4.94 -10.36
C GLU A 95 0.19 4.25 -9.19
N PHE A 96 -0.65 3.26 -9.49
CA PHE A 96 -1.23 2.38 -8.50
C PHE A 96 -0.64 0.98 -8.63
N LEU A 97 -0.42 0.35 -7.48
CA LEU A 97 0.06 -1.02 -7.38
C LEU A 97 -0.84 -1.80 -6.42
N THR A 98 -1.55 -2.77 -6.95
CA THR A 98 -2.35 -3.72 -6.17
C THR A 98 -1.61 -5.06 -6.14
N VAL A 99 -1.33 -5.57 -4.93
CA VAL A 99 -0.56 -6.80 -4.70
C VAL A 99 -1.50 -7.85 -4.12
N SER A 100 -1.69 -8.97 -4.83
CA SER A 100 -2.38 -10.11 -4.23
C SER A 100 -1.43 -10.87 -3.30
N PHE A 101 -1.87 -11.12 -2.07
CA PHE A 101 -1.14 -11.92 -1.10
C PHE A 101 -1.66 -13.35 -0.94
N ASP A 102 -2.50 -13.81 -1.87
CA ASP A 102 -3.05 -15.16 -1.89
C ASP A 102 -2.76 -15.87 -3.22
N PRO A 103 -1.48 -16.11 -3.58
CA PRO A 103 -1.15 -16.69 -4.87
C PRO A 103 -1.68 -18.13 -5.06
N ALA A 104 -2.06 -18.80 -3.97
CA ALA A 104 -2.64 -20.13 -4.06
C ALA A 104 -4.03 -20.14 -4.70
N ARG A 105 -4.85 -19.12 -4.46
CA ARG A 105 -6.21 -18.99 -5.01
C ARG A 105 -6.28 -17.95 -6.14
N ASP A 106 -5.48 -16.90 -6.06
CA ASP A 106 -5.44 -15.80 -7.01
C ASP A 106 -4.56 -16.15 -8.23
N THR A 107 -4.99 -17.17 -8.98
CA THR A 107 -4.31 -17.55 -10.22
C THR A 107 -4.32 -16.39 -11.22
N GLN A 108 -3.45 -16.46 -12.24
CA GLN A 108 -3.39 -15.43 -13.29
C GLN A 108 -4.78 -15.16 -13.92
N GLN A 109 -5.57 -16.21 -14.17
CA GLN A 109 -6.94 -16.04 -14.72
C GLN A 109 -7.87 -15.33 -13.75
N VAL A 110 -7.78 -15.62 -12.45
CA VAL A 110 -8.57 -14.95 -11.42
C VAL A 110 -8.19 -13.47 -11.34
N LEU A 111 -6.89 -13.18 -11.34
CA LEU A 111 -6.39 -11.79 -11.33
C LEU A 111 -6.77 -11.03 -12.61
N GLN A 112 -6.79 -11.67 -13.77
CA GLN A 112 -7.28 -11.07 -15.03
C GLN A 112 -8.76 -10.67 -14.92
N ASN A 113 -9.59 -11.54 -14.33
CA ASN A 113 -11.01 -11.24 -14.13
C ASN A 113 -11.20 -10.08 -13.13
N TYR A 114 -10.43 -10.06 -12.06
CA TYR A 114 -10.42 -8.96 -11.10
C TYR A 114 -9.98 -7.64 -11.74
N ALA A 115 -8.90 -7.66 -12.50
CA ALA A 115 -8.41 -6.51 -13.25
C ALA A 115 -9.46 -5.97 -14.23
N LYS A 116 -10.17 -6.86 -14.92
CA LYS A 116 -11.26 -6.48 -15.82
C LYS A 116 -12.43 -5.82 -15.07
N THR A 117 -12.80 -6.34 -13.90
CA THR A 117 -13.90 -5.80 -13.09
C THR A 117 -13.62 -4.37 -12.62
N PHE A 118 -12.40 -4.08 -12.19
CA PHE A 118 -11.99 -2.78 -11.68
C PHE A 118 -11.24 -1.92 -12.71
N GLU A 119 -11.18 -2.37 -13.97
CA GLU A 119 -10.49 -1.68 -15.07
C GLU A 119 -9.02 -1.37 -14.75
N ILE A 120 -8.35 -2.33 -14.13
CA ILE A 120 -6.91 -2.24 -13.81
C ILE A 120 -6.12 -2.50 -15.09
N ASP A 121 -5.37 -1.51 -15.56
CA ASP A 121 -4.57 -1.58 -16.77
C ASP A 121 -3.19 -0.92 -16.56
N LYS A 122 -2.12 -1.73 -16.70
CA LYS A 122 -0.74 -1.26 -16.57
C LYS A 122 -0.37 -0.16 -17.57
N ARG A 123 -0.99 -0.16 -18.77
CA ARG A 123 -0.76 0.89 -19.80
C ARG A 123 -1.21 2.26 -19.30
N ASN A 124 -2.14 2.27 -18.36
CA ASN A 124 -2.64 3.49 -17.73
C ASN A 124 -1.97 3.79 -16.38
N GLY A 125 -1.00 2.95 -15.93
CA GLY A 125 -0.29 3.17 -14.67
C GLY A 125 -0.91 2.49 -13.46
N TRP A 126 -1.78 1.48 -13.65
CA TRP A 126 -2.28 0.63 -12.55
C TRP A 126 -1.83 -0.82 -12.75
N PHE A 127 -1.02 -1.32 -11.83
CA PHE A 127 -0.49 -2.67 -11.88
C PHE A 127 -1.20 -3.56 -10.85
N LEU A 128 -1.58 -4.76 -11.26
CA LEU A 128 -2.04 -5.82 -10.37
C LEU A 128 -1.03 -6.97 -10.48
N VAL A 129 -0.40 -7.29 -9.36
CA VAL A 129 0.71 -8.24 -9.31
C VAL A 129 0.49 -9.31 -8.24
N SER A 130 1.11 -10.47 -8.46
CA SER A 130 1.23 -11.56 -7.50
C SER A 130 2.48 -12.37 -7.82
N GLY A 131 2.79 -13.41 -7.04
CA GLY A 131 3.96 -14.22 -7.28
C GLY A 131 4.09 -15.35 -6.26
N GLU A 132 5.29 -15.91 -6.15
CA GLU A 132 5.59 -16.93 -5.16
C GLU A 132 5.32 -16.42 -3.73
N ASN A 133 4.84 -17.30 -2.86
CA ASN A 133 4.50 -16.95 -1.47
C ASN A 133 5.64 -16.26 -0.74
N SER A 134 6.89 -16.70 -0.95
CA SER A 134 8.07 -16.10 -0.33
C SER A 134 8.28 -14.66 -0.77
N ALA A 135 8.18 -14.38 -2.06
CA ALA A 135 8.35 -13.05 -2.64
C ALA A 135 7.24 -12.07 -2.18
N VAL A 136 6.00 -12.55 -2.18
CA VAL A 136 4.86 -11.78 -1.68
C VAL A 136 4.99 -11.49 -0.18
N LYS A 137 5.45 -12.49 0.61
CA LYS A 137 5.67 -12.32 2.05
C LYS A 137 6.77 -11.31 2.33
N GLU A 138 7.89 -11.39 1.61
CA GLU A 138 8.99 -10.45 1.74
C GLU A 138 8.56 -9.01 1.44
N LEU A 139 7.81 -8.82 0.35
CA LEU A 139 7.23 -7.53 0.02
C LEU A 139 6.29 -7.02 1.12
N ALA A 140 5.38 -7.86 1.60
CA ALA A 140 4.44 -7.50 2.67
C ALA A 140 5.17 -7.12 3.97
N ASP A 141 6.20 -7.88 4.34
CA ASP A 141 7.01 -7.61 5.54
C ASP A 141 7.75 -6.29 5.45
N SER A 142 8.23 -5.89 4.26
CA SER A 142 8.89 -4.59 4.06
C SER A 142 7.95 -3.41 4.33
N PHE A 143 6.64 -3.60 4.19
CA PHE A 143 5.59 -2.63 4.53
C PHE A 143 4.99 -2.84 5.94
N ASN A 144 5.51 -3.77 6.74
CA ASN A 144 4.90 -4.22 7.99
C ASN A 144 3.43 -4.68 7.80
N PHE A 145 3.06 -5.10 6.60
CA PHE A 145 1.74 -5.67 6.31
C PHE A 145 1.74 -7.13 6.76
N GLN A 146 0.87 -7.43 7.74
CA GLN A 146 0.77 -8.78 8.29
C GLN A 146 -0.46 -9.48 7.72
N PHE A 147 -0.30 -10.74 7.33
CA PHE A 147 -1.42 -11.60 6.93
C PHE A 147 -1.16 -13.04 7.36
N ARG A 148 -2.23 -13.75 7.65
CA ARG A 148 -2.20 -15.18 7.97
C ARG A 148 -3.50 -15.86 7.57
N ASP A 149 -3.41 -17.09 7.13
CA ASP A 149 -4.58 -17.95 6.89
C ASP A 149 -4.91 -18.71 8.18
N PRO A 150 -6.09 -18.48 8.80
CA PRO A 150 -6.55 -19.24 9.96
C PRO A 150 -7.20 -20.59 9.57
N GLY A 151 -7.26 -20.95 8.29
CA GLY A 151 -7.93 -22.14 7.78
C GLY A 151 -9.44 -22.02 7.67
N THR A 152 -10.00 -20.82 7.76
CA THR A 152 -11.46 -20.57 7.66
C THR A 152 -11.91 -20.14 6.27
N GLY A 153 -10.95 -19.97 5.34
CA GLY A 153 -11.20 -19.46 3.99
C GLY A 153 -11.02 -17.94 3.86
N GLU A 154 -11.00 -17.21 4.97
CA GLU A 154 -10.72 -15.77 5.02
C GLU A 154 -9.41 -15.48 5.75
N PHE A 155 -8.60 -14.57 5.21
CA PHE A 155 -7.36 -14.16 5.86
C PHE A 155 -7.62 -13.16 6.98
N ILE A 156 -6.82 -13.27 8.04
CA ILE A 156 -6.64 -12.19 9.01
C ILE A 156 -5.45 -11.36 8.50
N HIS A 157 -5.67 -10.07 8.25
CA HIS A 157 -4.63 -9.22 7.65
C HIS A 157 -4.70 -7.75 8.13
N SER A 158 -3.62 -7.02 7.93
CA SER A 158 -3.58 -5.57 8.11
C SER A 158 -4.53 -4.88 7.12
N SER A 159 -5.20 -3.81 7.56
CA SER A 159 -6.11 -3.03 6.71
C SER A 159 -5.47 -1.69 6.39
N ALA A 160 -4.46 -1.70 5.53
CA ALA A 160 -3.63 -0.53 5.23
C ALA A 160 -3.34 -0.40 3.73
N THR A 161 -3.40 0.84 3.25
CA THR A 161 -2.99 1.28 1.92
C THR A 161 -1.86 2.30 2.09
N TYR A 162 -0.82 2.22 1.28
CA TYR A 162 0.42 2.97 1.47
C TYR A 162 0.62 3.96 0.32
N LEU A 163 0.91 5.22 0.65
CA LEU A 163 1.34 6.21 -0.32
C LEU A 163 2.86 6.36 -0.22
N LEU A 164 3.55 6.22 -1.35
CA LEU A 164 5.00 6.32 -1.48
C LEU A 164 5.37 7.56 -2.29
N ASP A 165 6.50 8.16 -1.94
CA ASP A 165 7.13 9.23 -2.72
C ASP A 165 7.83 8.68 -3.98
N GLU A 166 8.49 9.57 -4.73
CA GLU A 166 9.24 9.25 -5.95
C GLU A 166 10.49 8.38 -5.69
N GLU A 167 10.97 8.31 -4.45
CA GLU A 167 12.05 7.45 -3.97
C GLU A 167 11.54 6.12 -3.39
N ASN A 168 10.25 5.81 -3.56
CA ASN A 168 9.58 4.60 -3.06
C ASN A 168 9.56 4.47 -1.52
N LYS A 169 9.65 5.56 -0.79
CA LYS A 169 9.50 5.57 0.68
C LYS A 169 8.06 5.88 1.05
N VAL A 170 7.54 5.17 2.02
CA VAL A 170 6.19 5.43 2.53
C VAL A 170 6.15 6.79 3.24
N ILE A 171 5.27 7.65 2.77
CA ILE A 171 5.02 9.00 3.32
C ILE A 171 3.69 9.10 4.05
N GLU A 172 2.73 8.23 3.74
CA GLU A 172 1.42 8.21 4.43
C GLU A 172 0.83 6.80 4.38
N VAL A 173 0.05 6.44 5.41
CA VAL A 173 -0.66 5.17 5.50
C VAL A 173 -2.14 5.46 5.73
N PHE A 174 -3.00 4.94 4.87
CA PHE A 174 -4.46 5.07 4.97
C PHE A 174 -5.09 3.73 5.34
N GLY A 175 -6.28 3.76 5.92
CA GLY A 175 -7.07 2.56 6.13
C GLY A 175 -7.63 1.99 4.83
N MET A 176 -8.26 0.82 4.91
CA MET A 176 -8.96 0.15 3.81
C MET A 176 -10.47 0.09 4.08
N GLY A 177 -11.25 -0.20 3.03
CA GLY A 177 -12.70 -0.33 3.07
C GLY A 177 -13.43 1.00 2.99
N GLU A 178 -14.76 0.93 3.02
CA GLU A 178 -15.62 2.08 2.74
C GLU A 178 -15.43 3.25 3.72
N LYS A 179 -15.19 2.94 5.00
CA LYS A 179 -15.14 3.95 6.06
C LYS A 179 -13.75 4.55 6.25
N ASP A 180 -12.69 3.75 6.04
CA ASP A 180 -11.33 4.09 6.44
C ASP A 180 -10.43 4.50 5.26
N PHE A 181 -10.75 4.08 4.02
CA PHE A 181 -10.14 4.61 2.81
C PHE A 181 -10.84 5.90 2.40
N LYS A 182 -10.44 7.01 2.99
CA LYS A 182 -11.04 8.32 2.74
C LYS A 182 -10.52 8.91 1.43
N GLN A 183 -11.10 8.54 0.31
CA GLN A 183 -10.67 8.91 -1.05
C GLN A 183 -10.31 10.40 -1.21
N LYS A 184 -11.10 11.31 -0.63
CA LYS A 184 -10.83 12.76 -0.69
C LYS A 184 -9.55 13.16 0.05
N GLU A 185 -9.23 12.49 1.15
CA GLU A 185 -7.99 12.74 1.90
C GLU A 185 -6.80 12.17 1.14
N VAL A 186 -6.92 10.96 0.61
CA VAL A 186 -5.90 10.32 -0.25
C VAL A 186 -5.60 11.23 -1.45
N TYR A 187 -6.62 11.69 -2.17
CA TYR A 187 -6.47 12.63 -3.29
C TYR A 187 -5.72 13.90 -2.89
N LYS A 188 -6.13 14.55 -1.79
CA LYS A 188 -5.47 15.79 -1.32
C LYS A 188 -4.01 15.55 -0.96
N THR A 189 -3.69 14.41 -0.33
CA THR A 189 -2.31 14.07 0.02
C THR A 189 -1.48 13.83 -1.24
N ILE A 190 -1.99 13.09 -2.22
CA ILE A 190 -1.33 12.90 -3.52
C ILE A 190 -1.03 14.25 -4.19
N MET A 191 -2.03 15.13 -4.29
CA MET A 191 -1.88 16.43 -4.97
C MET A 191 -0.90 17.39 -4.27
N LYS A 192 -0.60 17.18 -2.99
CA LYS A 192 0.46 17.93 -2.28
C LYS A 192 1.88 17.44 -2.61
N GLN A 193 2.01 16.23 -3.11
CA GLN A 193 3.31 15.64 -3.45
C GLN A 193 3.70 15.87 -4.91
N LEU A 194 2.78 16.33 -5.75
CA LEU A 194 2.97 16.66 -7.17
C LEU A 194 3.43 18.09 -7.40
#